data_e74001a243f9b5fab0c504b5a7b786ec
#
_entry.id   e74001a243f9b5fab0c504b5a7b786ec
#
_cell.length_a   1.000
_cell.length_b   1.000
_cell.length_c   1.000
_cell.angle_alpha   90.00
_cell.angle_beta   90.00
_cell.angle_gamma   90.00
#
_symmetry.space_group_name_H-M   'P 1'
#
loop_
_entity.id
_entity.type
_entity.pdbx_description
1 polymer ?
#
loop_
_entity_poly.entity_id
_entity_poly.type
_entity_poly.pdbx_seq_one_letter_code
_entity_poly.pdbx_strand_id
1 'polypeptide(L)'
;ATTEIYTLSLHDALPISSLRLILPEARLRGEDETAGAERIHAAMQRYLEQNLFYACPDSMVYVERAVSGGVRHGLVCRIDLEEYDYHPGCRALIRATERTVLERIPPRVKIRRGAPLELPHTMILMDDGARPLFSRLTARREQMEKLYGFSLMEGGGRIDGWRVDAETMKGLAEDLAFLRRDTEMLFAVGDGNHSLAAAKAIYEEEKARRPREEWLSLPSRWALAEVVSLNDTGVQFLPIHRI
;
A
#
# COMPACT_ATOMS: atom_id res chain seq x y z
N ALA A 1 -13.89 6.56 19.81
CA ALA A 1 -14.48 7.57 18.90
C ALA A 1 -13.95 8.98 19.20
N THR A 2 -13.85 9.39 20.48
CA THR A 2 -13.42 10.76 20.87
C THR A 2 -11.93 10.99 20.58
N THR A 3 -11.09 9.98 20.76
CA THR A 3 -9.64 10.09 20.58
C THR A 3 -9.25 10.31 19.12
N GLU A 4 -9.91 9.64 18.16
CA GLU A 4 -9.66 9.83 16.73
C GLU A 4 -10.01 11.25 16.26
N ILE A 5 -11.08 11.84 16.80
CA ILE A 5 -11.49 13.22 16.44
C ILE A 5 -10.44 14.24 16.93
N TYR A 6 -9.89 14.05 18.12
CA TYR A 6 -8.84 14.93 18.64
C TYR A 6 -7.53 14.81 17.84
N THR A 7 -7.14 13.61 17.48
CA THR A 7 -5.93 13.36 16.67
C THR A 7 -6.05 13.98 15.29
N LEU A 8 -7.19 13.82 14.61
CA LEU A 8 -7.47 14.44 13.31
C LEU A 8 -7.43 15.97 13.40
N SER A 9 -8.05 16.56 14.44
CA SER A 9 -8.04 18.01 14.65
C SER A 9 -6.63 18.57 14.90
N LEU A 10 -5.80 17.87 15.69
CA LEU A 10 -4.43 18.28 15.95
C LEU A 10 -3.58 18.26 14.67
N HIS A 11 -3.69 17.19 13.87
CA HIS A 11 -2.97 17.07 12.60
C HIS A 11 -3.45 18.07 11.54
N ASP A 12 -4.73 18.43 11.52
CA ASP A 12 -5.27 19.48 10.64
C ASP A 12 -4.67 20.85 10.98
N ALA A 13 -4.26 21.07 12.23
CA ALA A 13 -3.60 22.30 12.66
C ALA A 13 -2.11 22.35 12.29
N LEU A 14 -1.45 21.21 12.02
CA LEU A 14 -0.04 21.17 11.64
C LEU A 14 0.16 21.72 10.21
N PRO A 15 1.23 22.49 9.96
CA PRO A 15 1.53 23.04 8.64
C PRO A 15 1.80 21.94 7.61
N ILE A 16 2.39 20.80 8.04
CA ILE A 16 2.67 19.61 7.24
C ILE A 16 2.14 18.40 7.99
N SER A 17 1.25 17.63 7.37
CA SER A 17 0.70 16.39 7.92
C SER A 17 0.26 15.45 6.82
N SER A 18 0.56 14.15 6.96
CA SER A 18 0.08 13.12 6.04
C SER A 18 -1.44 12.98 6.03
N LEU A 19 -2.13 13.37 7.12
CA LEU A 19 -3.59 13.39 7.18
C LEU A 19 -4.24 14.39 6.21
N ARG A 20 -3.49 15.39 5.74
CA ARG A 20 -3.95 16.30 4.67
C ARG A 20 -3.99 15.63 3.30
N LEU A 21 -3.34 14.48 3.15
CA LEU A 21 -3.22 13.71 1.90
C LEU A 21 -4.22 12.56 1.81
N ILE A 22 -5.09 12.39 2.80
CA ILE A 22 -6.10 11.32 2.85
C ILE A 22 -7.48 11.89 3.15
N LEU A 23 -8.53 11.14 2.74
CA LEU A 23 -9.89 11.36 3.21
C LEU A 23 -10.22 10.28 4.25
N PRO A 24 -10.38 10.66 5.53
CA PRO A 24 -10.75 9.70 6.57
C PRO A 24 -12.08 9.01 6.26
N GLU A 25 -12.17 7.70 6.55
CA GLU A 25 -13.38 6.89 6.28
C GLU A 25 -14.66 7.51 6.91
N ALA A 26 -14.54 8.15 8.06
CA ALA A 26 -15.64 8.84 8.73
C ALA A 26 -16.23 10.00 7.89
N ARG A 27 -15.46 10.57 6.97
CA ARG A 27 -15.88 11.67 6.09
C ARG A 27 -16.37 11.20 4.71
N LEU A 28 -16.19 9.90 4.37
CA LEU A 28 -16.61 9.33 3.09
C LEU A 28 -18.15 9.30 2.89
N ARG A 29 -18.93 9.46 3.95
CA ARG A 29 -20.39 9.33 3.91
C ARG A 29 -21.16 10.63 4.13
N GLY A 30 -20.49 11.75 4.29
CA GLY A 30 -21.14 12.90 4.91
C GLY A 30 -21.17 14.21 4.16
N GLU A 31 -20.27 14.54 3.30
CA GLU A 31 -20.22 15.83 2.62
C GLU A 31 -19.45 15.71 1.31
N ASP A 32 -19.72 16.61 0.40
CA ASP A 32 -19.16 16.73 -0.93
C ASP A 32 -17.81 16.01 -1.14
N GLU A 33 -17.88 14.70 -1.51
CA GLU A 33 -16.72 13.86 -1.79
C GLU A 33 -15.79 14.53 -2.82
N THR A 34 -16.36 15.36 -3.70
CA THR A 34 -15.63 16.10 -4.73
C THR A 34 -14.77 17.18 -4.11
N ALA A 35 -15.33 18.02 -3.24
CA ALA A 35 -14.56 19.04 -2.53
C ALA A 35 -13.48 18.41 -1.61
N GLY A 36 -13.76 17.24 -1.03
CA GLY A 36 -12.81 16.45 -0.27
C GLY A 36 -11.61 16.01 -1.12
N ALA A 37 -11.87 15.46 -2.30
CA ALA A 37 -10.84 15.03 -3.24
C ALA A 37 -10.01 16.21 -3.74
N GLU A 38 -10.63 17.31 -4.14
CA GLU A 38 -9.96 18.54 -4.60
C GLU A 38 -9.01 19.11 -3.53
N ARG A 39 -9.47 19.16 -2.27
CA ARG A 39 -8.62 19.61 -1.15
C ARG A 39 -7.38 18.73 -0.96
N ILE A 40 -7.54 17.40 -1.06
CA ILE A 40 -6.45 16.44 -0.95
C ILE A 40 -5.48 16.60 -2.12
N HIS A 41 -5.95 16.69 -3.35
CA HIS A 41 -5.13 16.88 -4.52
C HIS A 41 -4.34 18.19 -4.45
N ALA A 42 -4.97 19.27 -4.02
CA ALA A 42 -4.30 20.56 -3.80
C ALA A 42 -3.22 20.45 -2.70
N ALA A 43 -3.45 19.69 -1.64
CA ALA A 43 -2.45 19.46 -0.60
C ALA A 43 -1.27 18.63 -1.13
N MET A 44 -1.53 17.56 -1.90
CA MET A 44 -0.51 16.74 -2.53
C MET A 44 0.36 17.56 -3.48
N GLN A 45 -0.28 18.35 -4.35
CA GLN A 45 0.41 19.22 -5.31
C GLN A 45 1.30 20.23 -4.59
N ARG A 46 0.78 20.91 -3.57
CA ARG A 46 1.55 21.87 -2.76
C ARG A 46 2.76 21.22 -2.09
N TYR A 47 2.64 19.99 -1.57
CA TYR A 47 3.75 19.28 -0.94
C TYR A 47 4.83 18.89 -1.95
N LEU A 48 4.45 18.56 -3.17
CA LEU A 48 5.40 18.35 -4.28
C LEU A 48 6.12 19.63 -4.66
N GLU A 49 5.42 20.76 -4.82
CA GLU A 49 5.97 22.07 -5.14
C GLU A 49 6.94 22.60 -4.06
N GLN A 50 6.64 22.27 -2.79
CA GLN A 50 7.51 22.60 -1.65
C GLN A 50 8.71 21.66 -1.49
N ASN A 51 8.87 20.66 -2.38
CA ASN A 51 9.95 19.66 -2.33
C ASN A 51 10.05 18.94 -0.96
N LEU A 52 8.90 18.60 -0.37
CA LEU A 52 8.87 17.90 0.93
C LEU A 52 9.25 16.41 0.83
N PHE A 53 9.36 15.90 -0.38
CA PHE A 53 9.75 14.51 -0.66
C PHE A 53 11.06 14.49 -1.42
N TYR A 54 11.87 13.49 -1.17
CA TYR A 54 12.98 13.16 -2.06
C TYR A 54 12.69 11.85 -2.78
N ALA A 55 13.17 11.73 -4.02
CA ALA A 55 12.91 10.58 -4.86
C ALA A 55 13.93 9.46 -4.60
N CYS A 56 13.43 8.23 -4.48
CA CYS A 56 14.21 7.01 -4.51
C CYS A 56 13.85 6.23 -5.79
N PRO A 57 14.39 6.61 -6.96
CA PRO A 57 14.02 5.96 -8.22
C PRO A 57 14.46 4.51 -8.22
N ASP A 58 13.69 3.68 -8.96
CA ASP A 58 13.99 2.27 -9.22
C ASP A 58 14.33 1.45 -7.96
N SER A 59 13.57 1.70 -6.88
CA SER A 59 13.80 1.04 -5.60
C SER A 59 12.50 0.63 -4.92
N MET A 60 12.63 -0.28 -3.95
CA MET A 60 11.60 -0.64 -2.98
C MET A 60 12.06 -0.19 -1.60
N VAL A 61 11.16 -0.15 -0.63
CA VAL A 61 11.50 0.17 0.75
C VAL A 61 11.21 -1.03 1.63
N TYR A 62 12.26 -1.59 2.23
CA TYR A 62 12.13 -2.57 3.29
C TYR A 62 11.78 -1.86 4.59
N VAL A 63 10.76 -2.36 5.28
CA VAL A 63 10.20 -1.74 6.50
C VAL A 63 10.21 -2.74 7.64
N GLU A 64 10.68 -2.31 8.79
CA GLU A 64 10.49 -3.00 10.07
C GLU A 64 9.58 -2.16 10.96
N ARG A 65 8.48 -2.74 11.42
CA ARG A 65 7.55 -2.11 12.34
C ARG A 65 7.48 -2.88 13.64
N ALA A 66 7.92 -2.28 14.73
CA ALA A 66 7.75 -2.83 16.06
C ALA A 66 6.26 -2.76 16.45
N VAL A 67 5.70 -3.91 16.80
CA VAL A 67 4.31 -4.09 17.22
C VAL A 67 4.27 -4.88 18.54
N SER A 68 3.12 -4.95 19.21
CA SER A 68 3.00 -5.64 20.50
C SER A 68 3.44 -7.12 20.48
N GLY A 69 3.36 -7.78 19.32
CA GLY A 69 3.76 -9.19 19.15
C GLY A 69 5.18 -9.42 18.67
N GLY A 70 5.95 -8.37 18.39
CA GLY A 70 7.29 -8.47 17.84
C GLY A 70 7.61 -7.42 16.78
N VAL A 71 8.32 -7.81 15.73
CA VAL A 71 8.61 -6.93 14.59
C VAL A 71 7.91 -7.49 13.36
N ARG A 72 7.09 -6.68 12.71
CA ARG A 72 6.52 -6.98 11.41
C ARG A 72 7.46 -6.46 10.31
N HIS A 73 7.77 -7.31 9.36
CA HIS A 73 8.59 -7.00 8.22
C HIS A 73 7.70 -6.76 6.99
N GLY A 74 7.95 -5.66 6.29
CA GLY A 74 7.19 -5.26 5.12
C GLY A 74 8.10 -4.84 3.96
N LEU A 75 7.59 -4.97 2.76
CA LEU A 75 8.23 -4.47 1.54
C LEU A 75 7.25 -3.53 0.83
N VAL A 76 7.52 -2.22 0.89
CA VAL A 76 6.75 -1.23 0.16
C VAL A 76 7.23 -1.21 -1.27
N CYS A 77 6.34 -1.53 -2.19
CA CYS A 77 6.61 -1.63 -3.62
C CYS A 77 5.35 -1.31 -4.43
N ARG A 78 5.52 -1.15 -5.74
CA ARG A 78 4.39 -1.11 -6.67
C ARG A 78 4.06 -2.51 -7.14
N ILE A 79 2.76 -2.80 -7.25
CA ILE A 79 2.23 -4.04 -7.80
C ILE A 79 1.60 -3.80 -9.18
N ASP A 80 1.62 -4.80 -10.03
CA ASP A 80 0.99 -4.78 -11.34
C ASP A 80 -0.48 -5.15 -11.24
N LEU A 81 -1.37 -4.24 -11.59
CA LEU A 81 -2.82 -4.48 -11.55
C LEU A 81 -3.30 -5.46 -12.62
N GLU A 82 -2.50 -5.83 -13.62
CA GLU A 82 -2.82 -6.95 -14.51
C GLU A 82 -2.85 -8.29 -13.76
N GLU A 83 -2.06 -8.42 -12.70
CA GLU A 83 -1.96 -9.63 -11.88
C GLU A 83 -2.96 -9.63 -10.70
N TYR A 84 -3.80 -8.58 -10.58
CA TYR A 84 -4.80 -8.45 -9.53
C TYR A 84 -6.22 -8.60 -10.06
N ASP A 85 -7.03 -9.37 -9.33
CA ASP A 85 -8.48 -9.43 -9.52
C ASP A 85 -9.19 -9.64 -8.17
N TYR A 86 -10.34 -8.98 -8.01
CA TYR A 86 -11.17 -9.07 -6.80
C TYR A 86 -12.46 -9.87 -7.01
N HIS A 87 -12.72 -10.38 -8.21
CA HIS A 87 -13.92 -11.16 -8.48
C HIS A 87 -13.80 -12.57 -7.88
N PRO A 88 -14.88 -13.09 -7.28
CA PRO A 88 -14.88 -14.47 -6.76
C PRO A 88 -14.54 -15.50 -7.84
N GLY A 89 -13.64 -16.45 -7.51
CA GLY A 89 -13.24 -17.52 -8.42
C GLY A 89 -12.23 -17.13 -9.49
N CYS A 90 -11.68 -15.91 -9.45
CA CYS A 90 -10.60 -15.50 -10.33
C CYS A 90 -9.32 -16.34 -10.13
N ARG A 91 -8.42 -16.32 -11.13
CA ARG A 91 -7.14 -17.02 -11.11
C ARG A 91 -5.93 -16.06 -11.10
N ALA A 92 -6.15 -14.82 -10.73
CA ALA A 92 -5.08 -13.83 -10.62
C ALA A 92 -4.06 -14.23 -9.54
N LEU A 93 -2.81 -13.80 -9.68
CA LEU A 93 -1.76 -14.03 -8.67
C LEU A 93 -2.04 -13.28 -7.36
N ILE A 94 -2.69 -12.11 -7.46
CA ILE A 94 -3.09 -11.27 -6.33
C ILE A 94 -4.61 -11.33 -6.25
N ARG A 95 -5.15 -11.79 -5.14
CA ARG A 95 -6.62 -11.95 -4.95
C ARG A 95 -7.10 -11.25 -3.69
N ALA A 96 -8.35 -10.76 -3.74
CA ALA A 96 -9.03 -10.28 -2.55
C ALA A 96 -9.33 -11.45 -1.59
N THR A 97 -9.13 -11.24 -0.29
CA THR A 97 -9.42 -12.25 0.76
C THR A 97 -10.89 -12.25 1.17
N GLU A 98 -11.58 -11.13 0.94
CA GLU A 98 -12.99 -10.96 1.26
C GLU A 98 -13.76 -10.44 0.06
N ARG A 99 -15.09 -10.58 0.11
CA ARG A 99 -15.96 -10.03 -0.93
C ARG A 99 -15.83 -8.51 -1.00
N THR A 100 -15.46 -8.00 -2.17
CA THR A 100 -15.42 -6.57 -2.44
C THR A 100 -16.83 -6.03 -2.60
N VAL A 101 -17.19 -5.04 -1.79
CA VAL A 101 -18.48 -4.34 -1.85
C VAL A 101 -18.40 -3.28 -2.94
N LEU A 102 -19.07 -3.52 -4.08
CA LEU A 102 -18.94 -2.69 -5.29
C LEU A 102 -19.35 -1.23 -5.07
N GLU A 103 -20.32 -0.98 -4.20
CA GLU A 103 -20.80 0.37 -3.87
C GLU A 103 -19.75 1.23 -3.15
N ARG A 104 -18.71 0.60 -2.60
CA ARG A 104 -17.58 1.28 -1.96
C ARG A 104 -16.47 1.70 -2.93
N ILE A 105 -16.52 1.25 -4.18
CA ILE A 105 -15.50 1.56 -5.18
C ILE A 105 -15.63 3.00 -5.71
N PRO A 106 -16.81 3.51 -6.15
CA PRO A 106 -16.92 4.82 -6.78
C PRO A 106 -16.40 6.01 -5.95
N PRO A 107 -16.64 6.12 -4.63
CA PRO A 107 -16.06 7.19 -3.83
C PRO A 107 -14.52 7.19 -3.83
N ARG A 108 -13.91 6.01 -3.78
CA ARG A 108 -12.45 5.84 -3.79
C ARG A 108 -11.83 6.14 -5.16
N VAL A 109 -12.56 5.81 -6.23
CA VAL A 109 -12.19 6.21 -7.61
C VAL A 109 -12.12 7.72 -7.72
N LYS A 110 -13.08 8.48 -7.17
CA LYS A 110 -13.06 9.95 -7.19
C LYS A 110 -11.83 10.52 -6.52
N ILE A 111 -11.44 9.98 -5.36
CA ILE A 111 -10.27 10.43 -4.60
C ILE A 111 -8.98 10.09 -5.34
N ARG A 112 -8.87 8.86 -5.87
CA ARG A 112 -7.65 8.37 -6.52
C ARG A 112 -7.43 8.99 -7.89
N ARG A 113 -8.50 9.26 -8.64
CA ARG A 113 -8.43 9.79 -10.00
C ARG A 113 -7.77 11.15 -10.02
N GLY A 114 -6.64 11.26 -10.70
CA GLY A 114 -5.88 12.52 -10.81
C GLY A 114 -5.08 12.88 -9.56
N ALA A 115 -5.05 12.03 -8.52
CA ALA A 115 -4.18 12.24 -7.37
C ALA A 115 -2.70 12.15 -7.81
N PRO A 116 -1.87 13.18 -7.53
CA PRO A 116 -0.47 13.19 -7.94
C PRO A 116 0.43 12.31 -7.07
N LEU A 117 -0.06 11.87 -5.92
CA LEU A 117 0.65 10.98 -4.99
C LEU A 117 -0.25 9.80 -4.58
N GLU A 118 0.38 8.69 -4.24
CA GLU A 118 -0.26 7.55 -3.60
C GLU A 118 0.46 7.24 -2.27
N LEU A 119 -0.32 6.99 -1.21
CA LEU A 119 0.22 6.58 0.08
C LEU A 119 0.07 5.07 0.24
N PRO A 120 1.08 4.37 0.81
CA PRO A 120 0.99 2.94 1.06
C PRO A 120 -0.01 2.67 2.20
N HIS A 121 -1.14 2.07 1.89
CA HIS A 121 -2.19 1.67 2.85
C HIS A 121 -2.81 0.32 2.52
N THR A 122 -2.47 -0.25 1.36
CA THR A 122 -2.87 -1.60 0.99
C THR A 122 -1.84 -2.58 1.51
N MET A 123 -2.29 -3.54 2.29
CA MET A 123 -1.46 -4.64 2.81
C MET A 123 -1.73 -5.90 2.00
N ILE A 124 -0.67 -6.50 1.49
CA ILE A 124 -0.70 -7.75 0.73
C ILE A 124 0.05 -8.81 1.51
N LEU A 125 -0.62 -9.92 1.77
CA LEU A 125 -0.08 -11.09 2.44
C LEU A 125 0.57 -12.01 1.40
N MET A 126 1.73 -12.57 1.72
CA MET A 126 2.43 -13.53 0.89
C MET A 126 2.82 -14.76 1.72
N ASP A 127 2.56 -15.96 1.22
CA ASP A 127 3.10 -17.18 1.81
C ASP A 127 4.49 -17.46 1.21
N ASP A 128 5.52 -17.06 1.95
CA ASP A 128 6.91 -17.25 1.61
C ASP A 128 7.58 -18.40 2.38
N GLY A 129 6.79 -19.28 3.03
CA GLY A 129 7.29 -20.32 3.91
C GLY A 129 8.30 -21.28 3.26
N ALA A 130 8.16 -21.58 1.97
CA ALA A 130 9.10 -22.40 1.22
C ALA A 130 10.44 -21.69 0.91
N ARG A 131 10.44 -20.35 0.89
CA ARG A 131 11.61 -19.52 0.62
C ARG A 131 11.47 -18.15 1.29
N PRO A 132 11.89 -18.01 2.58
CA PRO A 132 11.66 -16.81 3.37
C PRO A 132 12.32 -15.57 2.78
N LEU A 133 11.55 -14.79 2.03
CA LEU A 133 11.97 -13.58 1.33
C LEU A 133 12.45 -12.51 2.31
N PHE A 134 11.74 -12.33 3.41
CA PHE A 134 12.06 -11.33 4.43
C PHE A 134 13.34 -11.67 5.20
N SER A 135 13.72 -12.95 5.32
CA SER A 135 15.02 -13.34 5.90
C SER A 135 16.20 -12.79 5.10
N ARG A 136 16.10 -12.74 3.77
CA ARG A 136 17.10 -12.11 2.91
C ARG A 136 17.22 -10.61 3.18
N LEU A 137 16.08 -9.92 3.26
CA LEU A 137 16.01 -8.49 3.53
C LEU A 137 16.64 -8.16 4.89
N THR A 138 16.25 -8.89 5.93
CA THR A 138 16.80 -8.72 7.29
C THR A 138 18.31 -8.98 7.34
N ALA A 139 18.79 -10.02 6.67
CA ALA A 139 20.22 -10.35 6.65
C ALA A 139 21.08 -9.28 5.95
N ARG A 140 20.51 -8.56 4.98
CA ARG A 140 21.21 -7.52 4.23
C ARG A 140 20.94 -6.10 4.74
N ARG A 141 20.11 -5.94 5.75
CA ARG A 141 19.67 -4.64 6.27
C ARG A 141 20.81 -3.66 6.54
N GLU A 142 21.88 -4.13 7.19
CA GLU A 142 23.04 -3.29 7.55
C GLU A 142 23.82 -2.77 6.33
N GLN A 143 23.60 -3.34 5.15
CA GLN A 143 24.22 -2.95 3.88
C GLN A 143 23.36 -1.99 3.09
N MET A 144 22.07 -1.83 3.47
CA MET A 144 21.12 -0.96 2.81
C MET A 144 21.18 0.47 3.38
N GLU A 145 20.89 1.44 2.54
CA GLU A 145 20.72 2.82 2.96
C GLU A 145 19.48 2.97 3.86
N LYS A 146 19.69 3.42 5.10
CA LYS A 146 18.59 3.73 6.00
C LYS A 146 17.94 5.04 5.59
N LEU A 147 16.63 5.00 5.27
CA LEU A 147 15.86 6.16 4.83
C LEU A 147 15.25 6.92 5.99
N TYR A 148 14.66 6.19 6.96
CA TYR A 148 14.01 6.78 8.13
C TYR A 148 13.96 5.82 9.30
N GLY A 149 13.67 6.37 10.49
CA GLY A 149 13.39 5.61 11.70
C GLY A 149 12.85 6.53 12.77
N PHE A 150 11.60 6.27 13.24
CA PHE A 150 10.96 7.08 14.26
C PHE A 150 9.90 6.28 15.05
N SER A 151 9.56 6.80 16.23
CA SER A 151 8.45 6.27 17.04
C SER A 151 7.12 6.77 16.50
N LEU A 152 6.14 5.87 16.43
CA LEU A 152 4.79 6.19 16.02
C LEU A 152 4.01 6.82 17.20
N MET A 153 3.05 7.68 16.86
CA MET A 153 2.17 8.30 17.86
C MET A 153 1.29 7.27 18.56
N GLU A 154 0.67 7.67 19.64
CA GLU A 154 -0.30 6.87 20.41
C GLU A 154 0.22 5.48 20.85
N GLY A 155 1.51 5.36 21.09
CA GLY A 155 2.11 4.07 21.43
C GLY A 155 2.11 3.05 20.30
N GLY A 156 1.95 3.49 19.03
CA GLY A 156 1.91 2.65 17.83
C GLY A 156 3.21 1.91 17.50
N GLY A 157 4.20 1.95 18.40
CA GLY A 157 5.49 1.31 18.25
C GLY A 157 6.53 2.17 17.52
N ARG A 158 7.40 1.53 16.76
CA ARG A 158 8.46 2.17 15.97
C ARG A 158 8.43 1.65 14.54
N ILE A 159 8.78 2.50 13.60
CA ILE A 159 8.95 2.14 12.20
C ILE A 159 10.34 2.57 11.73
N ASP A 160 11.02 1.68 11.04
CA ASP A 160 12.30 1.94 10.38
C ASP A 160 12.20 1.49 8.93
N GLY A 161 12.84 2.22 8.00
CA GLY A 161 12.79 1.93 6.57
C GLY A 161 14.16 2.03 5.90
N TRP A 162 14.44 1.11 4.98
CA TRP A 162 15.68 1.03 4.20
C TRP A 162 15.40 0.93 2.72
N ARG A 163 16.23 1.58 1.93
CA ARG A 163 16.22 1.44 0.48
C ARG A 163 16.80 0.09 0.08
N VAL A 164 16.03 -0.69 -0.64
CA VAL A 164 16.51 -1.99 -1.16
C VAL A 164 17.49 -1.75 -2.30
N ASP A 165 18.71 -2.26 -2.17
CA ASP A 165 19.74 -2.14 -3.19
C ASP A 165 19.49 -3.07 -4.39
N ALA A 166 20.16 -2.78 -5.51
CA ALA A 166 19.97 -3.52 -6.76
C ALA A 166 20.33 -5.02 -6.66
N GLU A 167 21.34 -5.38 -5.86
CA GLU A 167 21.72 -6.77 -5.65
C GLU A 167 20.64 -7.53 -4.87
N THR A 168 20.13 -6.91 -3.81
CA THR A 168 19.02 -7.47 -3.04
C THR A 168 17.76 -7.60 -3.89
N MET A 169 17.42 -6.59 -4.71
CA MET A 169 16.28 -6.68 -5.64
C MET A 169 16.40 -7.85 -6.62
N LYS A 170 17.60 -8.12 -7.14
CA LYS A 170 17.85 -9.28 -8.00
C LYS A 170 17.56 -10.58 -7.26
N GLY A 171 18.07 -10.74 -6.04
CA GLY A 171 17.79 -11.90 -5.21
C GLY A 171 16.31 -12.08 -4.88
N LEU A 172 15.57 -10.98 -4.61
CA LEU A 172 14.13 -11.04 -4.41
C LEU A 172 13.39 -11.51 -5.66
N ALA A 173 13.80 -11.06 -6.85
CA ALA A 173 13.19 -11.50 -8.10
C ALA A 173 13.38 -13.01 -8.34
N GLU A 174 14.55 -13.56 -7.99
CA GLU A 174 14.82 -15.00 -8.05
C GLU A 174 13.95 -15.78 -7.05
N ASP A 175 13.81 -15.27 -5.83
CA ASP A 175 12.97 -15.88 -4.79
C ASP A 175 11.49 -15.87 -5.19
N LEU A 176 10.99 -14.76 -5.70
CA LEU A 176 9.61 -14.65 -6.21
C LEU A 176 9.37 -15.57 -7.42
N ALA A 177 10.31 -15.66 -8.34
CA ALA A 177 10.22 -16.57 -9.48
C ALA A 177 10.17 -18.03 -9.04
N PHE A 178 10.86 -18.39 -7.96
CA PHE A 178 10.78 -19.72 -7.36
C PHE A 178 9.43 -19.98 -6.74
N LEU A 179 8.93 -19.07 -5.88
CA LEU A 179 7.63 -19.20 -5.20
C LEU A 179 6.45 -19.28 -6.17
N ARG A 180 6.54 -18.60 -7.31
CA ARG A 180 5.49 -18.61 -8.34
C ARG A 180 5.32 -19.96 -9.03
N ARG A 181 6.31 -20.85 -9.03
CA ARG A 181 6.27 -22.10 -9.81
C ARG A 181 5.19 -23.06 -9.35
N ASP A 182 4.94 -23.13 -8.06
CA ASP A 182 4.13 -24.14 -7.42
C ASP A 182 2.83 -23.58 -6.82
N THR A 183 2.49 -22.33 -7.10
CA THR A 183 1.29 -21.71 -6.57
C THR A 183 0.46 -21.00 -7.64
N GLU A 184 -0.86 -21.20 -7.59
CA GLU A 184 -1.82 -20.44 -8.41
C GLU A 184 -2.16 -19.07 -7.80
N MET A 185 -1.87 -18.86 -6.51
CA MET A 185 -2.08 -17.60 -5.80
C MET A 185 -0.86 -17.32 -4.93
N LEU A 186 -0.08 -16.30 -5.29
CA LEU A 186 1.10 -15.92 -4.51
C LEU A 186 0.77 -14.87 -3.46
N PHE A 187 -0.21 -14.01 -3.73
CA PHE A 187 -0.54 -12.87 -2.90
C PHE A 187 -2.02 -12.81 -2.58
N ALA A 188 -2.33 -12.45 -1.34
CA ALA A 188 -3.69 -12.24 -0.86
C ALA A 188 -3.80 -10.83 -0.25
N VAL A 189 -4.80 -10.05 -0.66
CA VAL A 189 -5.00 -8.70 -0.11
C VAL A 189 -5.53 -8.82 1.32
N GLY A 190 -4.70 -8.48 2.30
CA GLY A 190 -5.05 -8.54 3.72
C GLY A 190 -5.83 -7.33 4.20
N ASP A 191 -5.53 -6.14 3.65
CA ASP A 191 -6.28 -4.89 3.91
C ASP A 191 -6.20 -3.97 2.70
N GLY A 192 -7.20 -3.08 2.55
CA GLY A 192 -7.27 -2.13 1.44
C GLY A 192 -7.94 -2.68 0.18
N ASN A 193 -8.72 -3.77 0.25
CA ASN A 193 -9.42 -4.38 -0.90
C ASN A 193 -10.17 -3.36 -1.76
N HIS A 194 -10.96 -2.47 -1.16
CA HIS A 194 -11.75 -1.49 -1.91
C HIS A 194 -10.88 -0.40 -2.59
N SER A 195 -9.77 -0.04 -1.97
CA SER A 195 -8.80 0.91 -2.55
C SER A 195 -8.08 0.30 -3.74
N LEU A 196 -7.69 -0.97 -3.63
CA LEU A 196 -7.06 -1.68 -4.73
C LEU A 196 -8.04 -1.94 -5.88
N ALA A 197 -9.30 -2.27 -5.56
CA ALA A 197 -10.36 -2.39 -6.56
C ALA A 197 -10.64 -1.07 -7.28
N ALA A 198 -10.58 0.08 -6.58
CA ALA A 198 -10.69 1.39 -7.21
C ALA A 198 -9.51 1.69 -8.14
N ALA A 199 -8.29 1.32 -7.75
CA ALA A 199 -7.11 1.42 -8.61
C ALA A 199 -7.29 0.58 -9.89
N LYS A 200 -7.73 -0.67 -9.74
CA LYS A 200 -8.05 -1.57 -10.88
C LYS A 200 -9.10 -0.97 -11.80
N ALA A 201 -10.18 -0.41 -11.26
CA ALA A 201 -11.24 0.19 -12.06
C ALA A 201 -10.73 1.37 -12.90
N ILE A 202 -9.90 2.26 -12.34
CA ILE A 202 -9.27 3.36 -13.09
C ILE A 202 -8.36 2.82 -14.19
N TYR A 203 -7.54 1.83 -13.87
CA TYR A 203 -6.64 1.22 -14.85
C TYR A 203 -7.41 0.59 -16.01
N GLU A 204 -8.48 -0.19 -15.75
CA GLU A 204 -9.30 -0.81 -16.80
C GLU A 204 -10.01 0.23 -17.68
N GLU A 205 -10.48 1.34 -17.11
CA GLU A 205 -11.04 2.44 -17.88
C GLU A 205 -10.02 3.10 -18.83
N GLU A 206 -8.81 3.34 -18.35
CA GLU A 206 -7.75 3.93 -19.18
C GLU A 206 -7.26 2.96 -20.23
N LYS A 207 -7.05 1.69 -19.87
CA LYS A 207 -6.67 0.61 -20.73
C LYS A 207 -7.64 0.43 -21.90
N ALA A 208 -8.95 0.52 -21.66
CA ALA A 208 -9.98 0.43 -22.68
C ALA A 208 -9.92 1.55 -23.73
N ARG A 209 -9.26 2.67 -23.43
CA ARG A 209 -9.10 3.84 -24.31
C ARG A 209 -7.74 3.91 -25.01
N ARG A 210 -6.86 2.94 -24.75
CA ARG A 210 -5.48 2.95 -25.22
C ARG A 210 -5.14 1.68 -25.99
N PRO A 211 -4.28 1.76 -27.00
CA PRO A 211 -3.77 0.59 -27.69
C PRO A 211 -2.90 -0.27 -26.74
N ARG A 212 -2.82 -1.56 -27.02
CA ARG A 212 -2.17 -2.55 -26.16
C ARG A 212 -0.69 -2.22 -25.88
N GLU A 213 -0.03 -1.61 -26.84
CA GLU A 213 1.38 -1.24 -26.77
C GLU A 213 1.66 -0.20 -25.68
N GLU A 214 0.65 0.62 -25.32
CA GLU A 214 0.76 1.64 -24.27
C GLU A 214 0.47 1.12 -22.86
N TRP A 215 -0.13 -0.06 -22.70
CA TRP A 215 -0.60 -0.54 -21.39
C TRP A 215 0.50 -0.64 -20.34
N LEU A 216 1.72 -1.04 -20.75
CA LEU A 216 2.86 -1.15 -19.81
C LEU A 216 3.33 0.20 -19.30
N SER A 217 3.17 1.26 -20.07
CA SER A 217 3.58 2.62 -19.74
C SER A 217 2.53 3.43 -18.96
N LEU A 218 1.31 2.92 -18.80
CA LEU A 218 0.26 3.60 -18.05
C LEU A 218 0.62 3.67 -16.55
N PRO A 219 0.71 4.88 -15.97
CA PRO A 219 0.94 5.00 -14.52
C PRO A 219 -0.15 4.31 -13.69
N SER A 220 -1.40 4.35 -14.15
CA SER A 220 -2.56 3.70 -13.50
C SER A 220 -2.49 2.17 -13.47
N ARG A 221 -1.60 1.54 -14.24
CA ARG A 221 -1.34 0.09 -14.17
C ARG A 221 -0.76 -0.33 -12.81
N TRP A 222 -0.15 0.60 -12.10
CA TRP A 222 0.60 0.31 -10.90
C TRP A 222 -0.14 0.84 -9.66
N ALA A 223 -0.09 0.06 -8.58
CA ALA A 223 -0.58 0.48 -7.28
C ALA A 223 0.48 0.27 -6.21
N LEU A 224 0.58 1.19 -5.25
CA LEU A 224 1.50 1.11 -4.13
C LEU A 224 0.92 0.20 -3.04
N ALA A 225 1.71 -0.75 -2.56
CA ALA A 225 1.32 -1.68 -1.50
C ALA A 225 2.50 -2.00 -0.58
N GLU A 226 2.19 -2.45 0.64
CA GLU A 226 3.12 -3.11 1.55
C GLU A 226 2.87 -4.62 1.48
N VAL A 227 3.87 -5.38 1.03
CA VAL A 227 3.85 -6.85 1.06
C VAL A 227 4.43 -7.31 2.37
N VAL A 228 3.75 -8.24 3.05
CA VAL A 228 4.18 -8.85 4.33
C VAL A 228 4.08 -10.36 4.27
N SER A 229 4.94 -11.06 5.01
CA SER A 229 4.88 -12.52 5.12
C SER A 229 3.73 -12.96 6.02
N LEU A 230 2.98 -13.98 5.61
CA LEU A 230 2.02 -14.67 6.47
C LEU A 230 2.70 -15.39 7.66
N ASN A 231 3.97 -15.73 7.49
CA ASN A 231 4.76 -16.46 8.48
C ASN A 231 5.49 -15.54 9.47
N ASP A 232 5.30 -14.22 9.33
CA ASP A 232 5.91 -13.22 10.20
C ASP A 232 5.21 -13.20 11.58
N THR A 233 6.01 -13.28 12.65
CA THR A 233 5.50 -13.25 14.03
C THR A 233 4.85 -11.94 14.42
N GLY A 234 5.16 -10.85 13.72
CA GLY A 234 4.54 -9.54 13.88
C GLY A 234 3.18 -9.40 13.21
N VAL A 235 2.77 -10.39 12.40
CA VAL A 235 1.43 -10.42 11.78
C VAL A 235 0.47 -11.18 12.68
N GLN A 236 -0.55 -10.49 13.18
CA GLN A 236 -1.56 -11.07 14.05
C GLN A 236 -2.94 -10.89 13.44
N PHE A 237 -3.70 -11.98 13.36
CA PHE A 237 -5.11 -11.97 12.97
C PHE A 237 -5.98 -11.89 14.22
N LEU A 238 -6.50 -10.71 14.50
CA LEU A 238 -7.37 -10.49 15.64
C LEU A 238 -8.84 -10.58 15.21
N PRO A 239 -9.72 -11.12 16.06
CA PRO A 239 -11.14 -11.17 15.77
C PRO A 239 -11.71 -9.74 15.68
N ILE A 240 -12.54 -9.49 14.67
CA ILE A 240 -13.28 -8.25 14.54
C ILE A 240 -14.60 -8.41 15.27
N HIS A 241 -14.74 -7.70 16.39
CA HIS A 241 -16.00 -7.66 17.13
C HIS A 241 -16.92 -6.63 16.46
N ARG A 242 -18.09 -7.10 16.01
CA ARG A 242 -19.18 -6.23 15.53
C ARG A 242 -20.25 -6.21 16.62
N ILE A 243 -20.56 -5.02 17.12
CA ILE A 243 -21.65 -4.76 18.05
C ILE A 243 -22.87 -4.29 17.25
#